data_b124c2e3a396428d8d88c55c7aa63f1c
#
_entry.id   b124c2e3a396428d8d88c55c7aa63f1c
#
_cell.length_a   1.000
_cell.length_b   1.000
_cell.length_c   1.000
_cell.angle_alpha   90.00
_cell.angle_beta   90.00
_cell.angle_gamma   90.00
#
_symmetry.space_group_name_H-M   'P 1'
#
loop_
_entity.id
_entity.type
_entity.pdbx_description
1 polymer ?
#
loop_
_entity_poly.entity_id
_entity_poly.type
_entity_poly.pdbx_seq_one_letter_code
_entity_poly.pdbx_strand_id
1 'polypeptide(L)'
;AIGQYIPGKVTKIVPFGAFVRVADGIEGLVHISELSSKHVEHADQIVTVNQEVFVKLIDIDLERRRISLSLKQAVDEVDPESKDFNPVLYGMDADYDEKGNYRYPEGFDPESNEWKPGYEEAKGKWEADYAESHKRWELHKTQVKAIREQLAALPEAAPAEEPSATSGEAQDPGTLSDDESLAALRDQLNEDK
;
A
#
# COMPACT_ATOMS: atom_id res chain seq x y z
N ALA A 1 -9.32 11.28 -1.22
CA ALA A 1 -8.12 12.04 -1.58
C ALA A 1 -6.87 11.21 -1.31
N ILE A 2 -5.75 11.54 -1.96
CA ILE A 2 -4.46 10.90 -1.70
C ILE A 2 -4.10 11.06 -0.22
N GLY A 3 -3.59 10.01 0.42
CA GLY A 3 -3.27 9.96 1.84
C GLY A 3 -4.39 9.49 2.77
N GLN A 4 -5.61 9.33 2.26
CA GLN A 4 -6.72 8.80 3.04
C GLN A 4 -6.63 7.29 3.22
N TYR A 5 -7.16 6.81 4.34
CA TYR A 5 -7.39 5.39 4.61
C TYR A 5 -8.78 5.00 4.13
N ILE A 6 -8.84 4.05 3.22
CA ILE A 6 -10.10 3.58 2.65
C ILE A 6 -10.28 2.09 2.88
N PRO A 7 -11.50 1.65 3.20
CA PRO A 7 -11.80 0.23 3.26
C PRO A 7 -11.79 -0.35 1.85
N GLY A 8 -11.20 -1.52 1.70
CA GLY A 8 -11.19 -2.25 0.45
C GLY A 8 -11.29 -3.75 0.68
N LYS A 9 -11.62 -4.48 -0.36
CA LYS A 9 -11.71 -5.94 -0.33
C LYS A 9 -10.69 -6.54 -1.27
N VAL A 10 -9.88 -7.46 -0.76
CA VAL A 10 -8.90 -8.20 -1.57
C VAL A 10 -9.63 -9.07 -2.58
N THR A 11 -9.44 -8.82 -3.87
CA THR A 11 -10.09 -9.56 -4.95
C THR A 11 -9.19 -10.65 -5.52
N LYS A 12 -7.88 -10.39 -5.59
CA LYS A 12 -6.91 -11.30 -6.18
C LYS A 12 -5.54 -11.11 -5.56
N ILE A 13 -4.84 -12.21 -5.36
CA ILE A 13 -3.43 -12.22 -4.94
C ILE A 13 -2.58 -12.64 -6.14
N VAL A 14 -1.48 -11.92 -6.36
CA VAL A 14 -0.52 -12.16 -7.44
C VAL A 14 0.90 -12.17 -6.87
N PRO A 15 1.89 -12.74 -7.57
CA PRO A 15 3.26 -12.83 -7.04
C PRO A 15 3.88 -11.48 -6.66
N PHE A 16 3.49 -10.40 -7.31
CA PHE A 16 4.01 -9.05 -7.07
C PHE A 16 3.13 -8.18 -6.15
N GLY A 17 2.04 -8.72 -5.59
CA GLY A 17 1.18 -8.00 -4.67
C GLY A 17 -0.25 -8.51 -4.58
N ALA A 18 -1.16 -7.64 -4.21
CA ALA A 18 -2.59 -7.95 -4.10
C ALA A 18 -3.45 -6.86 -4.76
N PHE A 19 -4.51 -7.27 -5.43
CA PHE A 19 -5.52 -6.35 -5.93
C PHE A 19 -6.60 -6.15 -4.87
N VAL A 20 -6.93 -4.90 -4.61
CA VAL A 20 -7.92 -4.50 -3.61
C VAL A 20 -8.97 -3.64 -4.28
N ARG A 21 -10.23 -4.05 -4.21
CA ARG A 21 -11.36 -3.27 -4.66
C ARG A 21 -11.77 -2.28 -3.58
N VAL A 22 -11.69 -1.00 -3.89
CA VAL A 22 -11.98 0.10 -2.96
C VAL A 22 -13.35 0.74 -3.21
N ALA A 23 -13.91 0.55 -4.41
CA ALA A 23 -15.26 0.95 -4.77
C ALA A 23 -15.79 0.09 -5.93
N ASP A 24 -17.06 0.24 -6.27
CA ASP A 24 -17.67 -0.48 -7.39
C ASP A 24 -16.94 -0.15 -8.71
N GLY A 25 -16.35 -1.18 -9.31
CA GLY A 25 -15.58 -1.05 -10.55
C GLY A 25 -14.19 -0.41 -10.40
N ILE A 26 -13.75 -0.12 -9.18
CA ILE A 26 -12.45 0.51 -8.91
C ILE A 26 -11.57 -0.45 -8.11
N GLU A 27 -10.50 -0.91 -8.74
CA GLU A 27 -9.49 -1.77 -8.10
C GLU A 27 -8.13 -1.06 -8.09
N GLY A 28 -7.44 -1.19 -6.96
CA GLY A 28 -6.07 -0.72 -6.80
C GLY A 28 -5.11 -1.89 -6.59
N LEU A 29 -3.84 -1.64 -6.82
CA LEU A 29 -2.77 -2.59 -6.57
C LEU A 29 -2.02 -2.18 -5.29
N VAL A 30 -1.89 -3.13 -4.37
CA VAL A 30 -0.92 -3.08 -3.27
C VAL A 30 0.28 -3.90 -3.70
N HIS A 31 1.38 -3.24 -4.03
CA HIS A 31 2.63 -3.93 -4.37
C HIS A 31 3.16 -4.71 -3.16
N ILE A 32 3.90 -5.79 -3.38
CA ILE A 32 4.42 -6.64 -2.29
C ILE A 32 5.26 -5.86 -1.28
N SER A 33 6.00 -4.86 -1.72
CA SER A 33 6.78 -3.95 -0.86
C SER A 33 5.90 -3.01 -0.01
N GLU A 34 4.64 -2.83 -0.39
CA GLU A 34 3.64 -2.01 0.28
C GLU A 34 2.62 -2.85 1.09
N LEU A 35 2.83 -4.17 1.18
CA LEU A 35 2.01 -5.06 2.00
C LEU A 35 2.46 -5.08 3.45
N SER A 36 3.76 -5.05 3.69
CA SER A 36 4.34 -5.17 5.04
C SER A 36 5.68 -4.46 5.14
N SER A 37 6.01 -4.00 6.36
CA SER A 37 7.34 -3.53 6.75
C SER A 37 8.34 -4.67 6.90
N LYS A 38 7.84 -5.89 7.21
CA LYS A 38 8.65 -7.10 7.18
C LYS A 38 8.76 -7.65 5.77
N HIS A 39 9.90 -8.25 5.46
CA HIS A 39 10.07 -8.95 4.21
C HIS A 39 9.13 -10.15 4.14
N VAL A 40 8.30 -10.21 3.11
CA VAL A 40 7.38 -11.31 2.82
C VAL A 40 7.64 -11.81 1.41
N GLU A 41 7.68 -13.12 1.25
CA GLU A 41 7.92 -13.75 -0.05
C GLU A 41 6.65 -13.76 -0.89
N HIS A 42 5.50 -13.91 -0.25
CA HIS A 42 4.20 -14.00 -0.90
C HIS A 42 3.15 -13.13 -0.19
N ALA A 43 2.30 -12.50 -0.99
CA ALA A 43 1.23 -11.64 -0.48
C ALA A 43 0.19 -12.37 0.36
N ASP A 44 -0.01 -13.68 0.14
CA ASP A 44 -0.94 -14.53 0.88
C ASP A 44 -0.54 -14.77 2.35
N GLN A 45 0.70 -14.46 2.70
CA GLN A 45 1.17 -14.49 4.10
C GLN A 45 0.55 -13.36 4.95
N ILE A 46 0.14 -12.26 4.31
CA ILE A 46 -0.38 -11.07 4.99
C ILE A 46 -1.88 -10.90 4.78
N VAL A 47 -2.37 -11.18 3.58
CA VAL A 47 -3.78 -10.98 3.21
C VAL A 47 -4.35 -12.21 2.53
N THR A 48 -5.66 -12.38 2.66
CA THR A 48 -6.39 -13.47 1.98
C THR A 48 -7.41 -12.90 1.00
N VAL A 49 -7.74 -13.68 -0.03
CA VAL A 49 -8.79 -13.30 -0.99
C VAL A 49 -10.13 -13.15 -0.25
N ASN A 50 -10.88 -12.13 -0.60
CA ASN A 50 -12.12 -11.69 0.04
C ASN A 50 -11.98 -11.06 1.44
N GLN A 51 -10.77 -10.89 1.95
CA GLN A 51 -10.55 -10.16 3.19
C GLN A 51 -10.81 -8.66 2.99
N GLU A 52 -11.49 -8.05 3.97
CA GLU A 52 -11.63 -6.61 4.05
C GLU A 52 -10.41 -6.01 4.76
N VAL A 53 -9.78 -5.02 4.15
CA VAL A 53 -8.60 -4.35 4.68
C VAL A 53 -8.70 -2.85 4.50
N PHE A 54 -8.17 -2.07 5.43
CA PHE A 54 -7.92 -0.65 5.20
C PHE A 54 -6.59 -0.47 4.52
N VAL A 55 -6.58 0.34 3.48
CA VAL A 55 -5.39 0.68 2.69
C VAL A 55 -5.27 2.19 2.58
N LYS A 56 -4.04 2.68 2.57
CA LYS A 56 -3.76 4.09 2.30
C LYS A 56 -3.68 4.32 0.80
N LEU A 57 -4.35 5.35 0.34
CA LEU A 57 -4.29 5.78 -1.05
C LEU A 57 -3.00 6.57 -1.28
N ILE A 58 -2.08 6.02 -2.09
CA ILE A 58 -0.78 6.64 -2.37
C ILE A 58 -0.87 7.51 -3.62
N ASP A 59 -1.41 6.95 -4.71
CA ASP A 59 -1.42 7.60 -6.02
C ASP A 59 -2.61 7.16 -6.87
N ILE A 60 -3.07 8.05 -7.75
CA ILE A 60 -4.16 7.78 -8.69
C ILE A 60 -3.70 8.15 -10.09
N ASP A 61 -3.48 7.16 -10.93
CA ASP A 61 -3.20 7.32 -12.35
C ASP A 61 -4.52 7.23 -13.14
N LEU A 62 -5.07 8.38 -13.47
CA LEU A 62 -6.33 8.49 -14.21
C LEU A 62 -6.19 8.05 -15.67
N GLU A 63 -5.03 8.21 -16.28
CA GLU A 63 -4.78 7.84 -17.68
C GLU A 63 -4.77 6.33 -17.83
N ARG A 64 -4.11 5.65 -16.91
CA ARG A 64 -4.01 4.19 -16.90
C ARG A 64 -5.09 3.51 -16.08
N ARG A 65 -5.97 4.28 -15.43
CA ARG A 65 -7.01 3.80 -14.51
C ARG A 65 -6.45 2.89 -13.43
N ARG A 66 -5.30 3.26 -12.88
CA ARG A 66 -4.61 2.50 -11.82
C ARG A 66 -4.56 3.31 -10.55
N ILE A 67 -4.78 2.62 -9.44
CA ILE A 67 -4.68 3.19 -8.10
C ILE A 67 -3.61 2.42 -7.37
N SER A 68 -2.65 3.15 -6.82
CA SER A 68 -1.60 2.60 -5.97
C SER A 68 -2.02 2.71 -4.51
N LEU A 69 -1.96 1.59 -3.82
CA LEU A 69 -2.41 1.46 -2.45
C LEU A 69 -1.27 0.91 -1.58
N SER A 70 -1.26 1.26 -0.28
CA SER A 70 -0.34 0.72 0.71
C SER A 70 -1.09 0.19 1.92
N LEU A 71 -0.89 -1.07 2.21
CA LEU A 71 -1.30 -1.68 3.47
C LEU A 71 -0.26 -1.40 4.56
N LYS A 72 1.02 -1.43 4.20
CA LYS A 72 2.15 -1.13 5.09
C LYS A 72 1.98 0.22 5.78
N GLN A 73 1.78 1.29 5.02
CA GLN A 73 1.58 2.62 5.59
C GLN A 73 0.30 2.71 6.43
N ALA A 74 -0.78 2.03 6.01
CA ALA A 74 -2.00 1.97 6.78
C ALA A 74 -1.83 1.26 8.14
N VAL A 75 -0.91 0.31 8.24
CA VAL A 75 -0.61 -0.42 9.49
C VAL A 75 0.44 0.30 10.33
N ASP A 76 1.48 0.85 9.72
CA ASP A 76 2.62 1.43 10.43
C ASP A 76 2.32 2.83 10.99
N GLU A 77 1.55 3.64 10.25
CA GLU A 77 1.23 5.02 10.64
C GLU A 77 0.09 5.13 11.67
N VAL A 78 -0.74 4.10 11.79
CA VAL A 78 -1.87 4.10 12.73
C VAL A 78 -1.51 3.34 14.00
N ASP A 79 -1.50 4.05 15.11
CA ASP A 79 -1.36 3.43 16.42
C ASP A 79 -2.74 2.95 16.91
N PRO A 80 -2.93 1.62 17.11
CA PRO A 80 -4.21 1.08 17.57
C PRO A 80 -4.61 1.52 18.97
N GLU A 81 -3.65 2.00 19.78
CA GLU A 81 -3.91 2.52 21.12
C GLU A 81 -4.10 4.06 21.14
N SER A 82 -3.87 4.74 20.02
CA SER A 82 -4.07 6.18 19.92
C SER A 82 -5.53 6.56 20.09
N LYS A 83 -5.71 7.73 20.70
CA LYS A 83 -7.01 8.42 20.79
C LYS A 83 -7.12 9.58 19.81
N ASP A 84 -6.04 9.84 19.06
CA ASP A 84 -5.98 10.92 18.10
C ASP A 84 -6.72 10.53 16.82
N PHE A 85 -7.91 11.06 16.67
CA PHE A 85 -8.77 10.82 15.53
C PHE A 85 -8.75 12.01 14.58
N ASN A 86 -8.44 11.75 13.31
CA ASN A 86 -8.56 12.72 12.24
C ASN A 86 -9.63 12.27 11.23
N PRO A 87 -10.82 12.85 11.25
CA PRO A 87 -11.93 12.41 10.41
C PRO A 87 -11.66 12.54 8.90
N VAL A 88 -10.81 13.48 8.51
CA VAL A 88 -10.45 13.72 7.10
C VAL A 88 -9.72 12.52 6.49
N LEU A 89 -8.90 11.84 7.27
CA LEU A 89 -8.20 10.65 6.82
C LEU A 89 -9.13 9.45 6.57
N TYR A 90 -10.37 9.52 7.09
CA TYR A 90 -11.38 8.46 6.99
C TYR A 90 -12.58 8.84 6.12
N GLY A 91 -12.38 9.79 5.21
CA GLY A 91 -13.36 10.13 4.18
C GLY A 91 -14.33 11.26 4.52
N MET A 92 -14.14 11.96 5.65
CA MET A 92 -14.85 13.18 5.91
C MET A 92 -14.30 14.30 5.03
N ASP A 93 -15.18 15.05 4.40
CA ASP A 93 -14.77 16.21 3.60
C ASP A 93 -14.18 17.28 4.50
N ALA A 94 -13.01 17.79 4.12
CA ALA A 94 -12.37 18.92 4.77
C ALA A 94 -12.25 20.06 3.76
N ASP A 95 -12.74 21.21 4.13
CA ASP A 95 -12.53 22.44 3.39
C ASP A 95 -11.40 23.25 4.08
N TYR A 96 -10.46 23.72 3.28
CA TYR A 96 -9.33 24.53 3.76
C TYR A 96 -9.31 25.85 3.02
N ASP A 97 -8.94 26.90 3.72
CA ASP A 97 -8.73 28.21 3.12
C ASP A 97 -7.41 28.25 2.32
N GLU A 98 -7.16 29.36 1.60
CA GLU A 98 -5.93 29.57 0.81
C GLU A 98 -4.66 29.53 1.65
N LYS A 99 -4.79 29.65 2.98
CA LYS A 99 -3.68 29.61 3.96
C LYS A 99 -3.47 28.26 4.58
N GLY A 100 -4.34 27.28 4.23
CA GLY A 100 -4.27 25.92 4.77
C GLY A 100 -4.95 25.74 6.12
N ASN A 101 -5.75 26.71 6.61
CA ASN A 101 -6.52 26.52 7.83
C ASN A 101 -7.82 25.79 7.53
N TYR A 102 -8.23 24.91 8.44
CA TYR A 102 -9.50 24.20 8.34
C TYR A 102 -10.66 25.20 8.35
N ARG A 103 -11.51 25.12 7.32
CA ARG A 103 -12.75 25.89 7.24
C ARG A 103 -13.87 25.08 7.90
N TYR A 104 -14.40 25.61 8.99
CA TYR A 104 -15.51 24.98 9.66
C TYR A 104 -16.77 25.01 8.80
N PRO A 105 -17.69 24.04 9.00
CA PRO A 105 -18.96 24.02 8.30
C PRO A 105 -19.75 25.31 8.48
N GLU A 106 -20.53 25.66 7.48
CA GLU A 106 -21.40 26.84 7.57
C GLU A 106 -22.36 26.70 8.75
N GLY A 107 -22.43 27.73 9.58
CA GLY A 107 -23.25 27.75 10.77
C GLY A 107 -22.57 27.23 12.05
N PHE A 108 -21.37 26.68 11.98
CA PHE A 108 -20.60 26.31 13.15
C PHE A 108 -19.73 27.49 13.64
N ASP A 109 -19.77 27.76 14.94
CA ASP A 109 -18.94 28.76 15.59
C ASP A 109 -17.79 28.08 16.35
N PRO A 110 -16.54 28.19 15.88
CA PRO A 110 -15.41 27.55 16.52
C PRO A 110 -15.00 28.15 17.87
N GLU A 111 -15.40 29.41 18.16
CA GLU A 111 -15.07 30.05 19.45
C GLU A 111 -15.97 29.56 20.57
N SER A 112 -17.29 29.45 20.31
CA SER A 112 -18.27 28.93 21.28
C SER A 112 -18.41 27.40 21.21
N ASN A 113 -17.91 26.77 20.15
CA ASN A 113 -18.10 25.35 19.84
C ASN A 113 -19.58 24.96 19.71
N GLU A 114 -20.42 25.88 19.19
CA GLU A 114 -21.84 25.70 19.06
C GLU A 114 -22.31 25.94 17.60
N TRP A 115 -23.44 25.34 17.27
CA TRP A 115 -24.12 25.56 15.98
C TRP A 115 -25.11 26.71 16.11
N LYS A 116 -25.10 27.59 15.13
CA LYS A 116 -26.06 28.69 15.03
C LYS A 116 -27.46 28.16 14.72
N PRO A 117 -28.53 28.78 15.23
CA PRO A 117 -29.91 28.42 14.87
C PRO A 117 -30.16 28.52 13.37
N GLY A 118 -30.90 27.57 12.80
CA GLY A 118 -31.19 27.51 11.36
C GLY A 118 -30.25 26.63 10.53
N TYR A 119 -29.25 25.99 11.15
CA TYR A 119 -28.30 25.10 10.47
C TYR A 119 -28.42 23.65 10.92
N GLU A 120 -29.62 23.23 11.34
CA GLU A 120 -29.89 21.89 11.85
C GLU A 120 -29.61 20.79 10.83
N GLU A 121 -29.84 21.03 9.53
CA GLU A 121 -29.56 20.09 8.46
C GLU A 121 -28.03 19.94 8.25
N ALA A 122 -27.30 21.05 8.25
CA ALA A 122 -25.85 21.05 8.12
C ALA A 122 -25.19 20.34 9.32
N LYS A 123 -25.71 20.58 10.52
CA LYS A 123 -25.30 19.90 11.74
C LYS A 123 -25.54 18.40 11.64
N GLY A 124 -26.74 17.98 11.24
CA GLY A 124 -27.10 16.57 11.13
C GLY A 124 -26.23 15.83 10.12
N LYS A 125 -25.95 16.45 8.96
CA LYS A 125 -25.03 15.91 7.98
C LYS A 125 -23.61 15.77 8.53
N TRP A 126 -23.08 16.81 9.16
CA TRP A 126 -21.75 16.81 9.74
C TRP A 126 -21.60 15.73 10.82
N GLU A 127 -22.58 15.62 11.72
CA GLU A 127 -22.60 14.59 12.77
C GLU A 127 -22.63 13.17 12.19
N ALA A 128 -23.39 12.95 11.10
CA ALA A 128 -23.45 11.67 10.42
C ALA A 128 -22.10 11.31 9.76
N ASP A 129 -21.50 12.25 9.03
CA ASP A 129 -20.21 12.07 8.36
C ASP A 129 -19.09 11.86 9.39
N TYR A 130 -19.13 12.56 10.51
CA TYR A 130 -18.20 12.38 11.62
C TYR A 130 -18.34 11.00 12.28
N ALA A 131 -19.57 10.56 12.54
CA ALA A 131 -19.83 9.25 13.12
C ALA A 131 -19.40 8.11 12.19
N GLU A 132 -19.62 8.25 10.89
CA GLU A 132 -19.18 7.26 9.90
C GLU A 132 -17.66 7.18 9.82
N SER A 133 -16.97 8.31 9.74
CA SER A 133 -15.50 8.35 9.73
C SER A 133 -14.90 7.81 11.02
N HIS A 134 -15.53 8.10 12.17
CA HIS A 134 -15.11 7.54 13.45
C HIS A 134 -15.26 6.02 13.51
N LYS A 135 -16.37 5.49 12.98
CA LYS A 135 -16.58 4.04 12.87
C LYS A 135 -15.52 3.38 12.00
N ARG A 136 -15.16 4.00 10.88
CA ARG A 136 -14.09 3.52 9.98
C ARG A 136 -12.74 3.50 10.71
N TRP A 137 -12.44 4.53 11.48
CA TRP A 137 -11.22 4.60 12.29
C TRP A 137 -11.14 3.48 13.33
N GLU A 138 -12.22 3.22 14.08
CA GLU A 138 -12.27 2.12 15.05
C GLU A 138 -12.07 0.74 14.38
N LEU A 139 -12.70 0.52 13.25
CA LEU A 139 -12.50 -0.70 12.46
C LEU A 139 -11.06 -0.83 11.98
N HIS A 140 -10.46 0.26 11.52
CA HIS A 140 -9.06 0.27 11.08
C HIS A 140 -8.11 -0.06 12.23
N LYS A 141 -8.28 0.53 13.39
CA LYS A 141 -7.48 0.20 14.59
C LYS A 141 -7.54 -1.29 14.93
N THR A 142 -8.73 -1.86 14.87
CA THR A 142 -8.94 -3.29 15.13
C THR A 142 -8.18 -4.15 14.10
N GLN A 143 -8.22 -3.77 12.84
CA GLN A 143 -7.48 -4.48 11.78
C GLN A 143 -5.96 -4.31 11.93
N VAL A 144 -5.49 -3.11 12.22
CA VAL A 144 -4.06 -2.85 12.47
C VAL A 144 -3.53 -3.75 13.57
N LYS A 145 -4.28 -3.89 14.65
CA LYS A 145 -3.92 -4.79 15.76
C LYS A 145 -3.81 -6.25 15.29
N ALA A 146 -4.82 -6.74 14.58
CA ALA A 146 -4.82 -8.10 14.05
C ALA A 146 -3.67 -8.37 13.05
N ILE A 147 -3.39 -7.44 12.15
CA ILE A 147 -2.29 -7.55 11.19
C ILE A 147 -0.94 -7.52 11.90
N ARG A 148 -0.75 -6.66 12.89
CA ARG A 148 0.49 -6.61 13.69
C ARG A 148 0.72 -7.91 14.47
N GLU A 149 -0.31 -8.50 15.03
CA GLU A 149 -0.25 -9.82 15.69
C GLU A 149 0.13 -10.92 14.70
N GLN A 150 -0.46 -10.91 13.50
CA GLN A 150 -0.13 -11.84 12.42
C GLN A 150 1.32 -11.69 11.96
N LEU A 151 1.80 -10.45 11.77
CA LEU A 151 3.17 -10.14 11.41
C LEU A 151 4.17 -10.55 12.50
N ALA A 152 3.79 -10.44 13.76
CA ALA A 152 4.63 -10.87 14.89
C ALA A 152 4.75 -12.40 14.96
N ALA A 153 3.74 -13.12 14.48
CA ALA A 153 3.74 -14.59 14.43
C ALA A 153 4.51 -15.17 13.23
N LEU A 154 4.81 -14.36 12.22
CA LEU A 154 5.64 -14.79 11.09
C LEU A 154 7.10 -14.97 11.57
N PRO A 155 7.78 -16.06 11.18
CA PRO A 155 9.20 -16.21 11.45
C PRO A 155 9.95 -15.04 10.81
N GLU A 156 10.92 -14.50 11.54
CA GLU A 156 11.79 -13.46 11.04
C GLU A 156 12.58 -14.05 9.86
N ALA A 157 12.22 -13.67 8.64
CA ALA A 157 12.99 -14.06 7.47
C ALA A 157 14.41 -13.53 7.68
N ALA A 158 15.41 -14.42 7.51
CA ALA A 158 16.80 -14.01 7.53
C ALA A 158 16.97 -12.81 6.58
N PRO A 159 17.76 -11.80 6.97
CA PRO A 159 17.99 -10.64 6.12
C PRO A 159 18.39 -11.18 4.74
N ALA A 160 17.60 -10.81 3.72
CA ALA A 160 18.00 -11.09 2.35
C ALA A 160 19.37 -10.46 2.20
N GLU A 161 20.39 -11.29 1.97
CA GLU A 161 21.68 -10.80 1.50
C GLU A 161 21.35 -9.96 0.27
N GLU A 162 21.54 -8.66 0.38
CA GLU A 162 21.56 -7.80 -0.78
C GLU A 162 22.52 -8.50 -1.75
N PRO A 163 22.11 -8.74 -3.01
CA PRO A 163 23.07 -9.17 -3.99
C PRO A 163 24.15 -8.08 -3.99
N SER A 164 25.25 -8.37 -3.34
CA SER A 164 26.42 -7.51 -3.40
C SER A 164 26.66 -7.30 -4.88
N ALA A 165 26.39 -6.08 -5.33
CA ALA A 165 26.86 -5.62 -6.61
C ALA A 165 28.38 -5.67 -6.53
N THR A 166 28.92 -6.87 -6.71
CA THR A 166 30.27 -7.03 -7.12
C THR A 166 30.32 -6.34 -8.46
N SER A 167 30.88 -5.16 -8.46
CA SER A 167 31.40 -4.52 -9.65
C SER A 167 32.42 -5.49 -10.26
N GLY A 168 31.90 -6.48 -10.98
CA GLY A 168 32.66 -7.29 -11.89
C GLY A 168 33.00 -6.38 -13.05
N GLU A 169 34.26 -6.02 -13.13
CA GLU A 169 34.87 -5.50 -14.32
C GLU A 169 34.36 -6.25 -15.51
N ALA A 170 33.95 -5.49 -16.50
CA ALA A 170 33.66 -5.97 -17.85
C ALA A 170 34.85 -6.81 -18.33
N GLN A 171 34.76 -8.12 -18.18
CA GLN A 171 35.59 -9.02 -18.97
C GLN A 171 34.89 -9.25 -20.28
N ASP A 172 35.50 -8.66 -21.27
CA ASP A 172 35.34 -8.84 -22.69
C ASP A 172 35.11 -10.34 -23.05
N PRO A 173 34.02 -10.75 -23.70
CA PRO A 173 33.83 -12.10 -24.18
C PRO A 173 34.53 -12.26 -25.52
N GLY A 174 35.84 -12.34 -25.53
CA GLY A 174 36.59 -12.41 -26.77
C GLY A 174 37.99 -12.98 -26.61
N THR A 175 38.07 -14.18 -26.09
CA THR A 175 39.17 -15.08 -26.51
C THR A 175 38.76 -16.52 -26.20
N LEU A 176 38.18 -17.16 -27.18
CA LEU A 176 38.18 -18.61 -27.36
C LEU A 176 39.62 -19.03 -27.59
N SER A 177 40.36 -19.23 -26.51
CA SER A 177 41.64 -19.90 -26.54
C SER A 177 41.55 -21.19 -25.73
N ASP A 178 40.70 -22.07 -26.17
CA ASP A 178 40.89 -23.50 -25.96
C ASP A 178 41.25 -24.11 -27.29
N ASP A 179 42.53 -24.00 -27.59
CA ASP A 179 43.19 -24.53 -28.79
C ASP A 179 43.12 -26.06 -28.86
N GLU A 180 42.72 -26.72 -27.79
CA GLU A 180 42.66 -28.19 -27.71
C GLU A 180 41.35 -28.75 -28.26
N SER A 181 40.24 -28.03 -28.18
CA SER A 181 38.95 -28.48 -28.68
C SER A 181 38.82 -28.26 -30.21
N LEU A 182 39.51 -27.26 -30.75
CA LEU A 182 39.55 -26.99 -32.17
C LEU A 182 40.52 -27.90 -32.91
N ALA A 183 41.57 -28.38 -32.26
CA ALA A 183 42.51 -29.36 -32.79
C ALA A 183 41.83 -30.72 -33.00
N ALA A 184 41.01 -31.16 -32.03
CA ALA A 184 40.24 -32.42 -32.13
C ALA A 184 39.21 -32.41 -33.25
N LEU A 185 38.57 -31.26 -33.51
CA LEU A 185 37.60 -31.10 -34.64
C LEU A 185 38.28 -31.06 -36.00
N ARG A 186 39.53 -30.61 -36.06
CA ARG A 186 40.31 -30.55 -37.30
C ARG A 186 40.82 -31.92 -37.75
N ASP A 187 41.14 -32.79 -36.78
CA ASP A 187 41.56 -34.16 -37.07
C ASP A 187 40.39 -35.03 -37.56
N GLN A 188 39.19 -34.85 -37.03
CA GLN A 188 37.99 -35.57 -37.50
C GLN A 188 37.57 -35.21 -38.92
N LEU A 189 37.86 -33.99 -39.36
CA LEU A 189 37.52 -33.54 -40.74
C LEU A 189 38.53 -33.97 -41.80
N ASN A 190 39.67 -34.51 -41.39
CA ASN A 190 40.72 -34.88 -42.31
C ASN A 190 40.82 -36.39 -42.58
N GLU A 191 40.02 -37.23 -41.87
CA GLU A 191 39.99 -38.69 -42.09
C GLU A 191 38.93 -39.15 -43.10
N ASP A 192 38.15 -38.23 -43.66
CA ASP A 192 37.07 -38.57 -44.63
C ASP A 192 37.39 -38.11 -46.07
N LYS A 193 38.68 -38.29 -46.50
CA LYS A 193 39.04 -38.08 -47.94
C LYS A 193 39.92 -39.17 -48.49
#